data_e5db7f5aa38a2e5dd1c8ac1875326b18
#
_entry.id   e5db7f5aa38a2e5dd1c8ac1875326b18
#
_cell.length_a   1.000
_cell.length_b   1.000
_cell.length_c   1.000
_cell.angle_alpha   90.00
_cell.angle_beta   90.00
_cell.angle_gamma   90.00
#
_symmetry.space_group_name_H-M   'P 1'
#
loop_
_entity.id
_entity.type
_entity.pdbx_description
1 polymer ?
#
loop_
_entity_poly.entity_id
_entity_poly.type
_entity_poly.pdbx_seq_one_letter_code
_entity_poly.pdbx_strand_id
1 'polypeptide(L)'
;MSKIDLSKYNIFDPVEVLYNPSYDTLFAEEMKPELTGYEKGQLTELGAVNVMTGVYTGRSPKDKFFVLDDTTRDTIWWTSDEYKNDNKPISPETWTELKKIATKELSNKRLFVVDAFCGANENTRLKLRFIMEVAWQAHFVTNMFIRPTAEELANFGEPDFVILTASKAKVDNYKELGLNSETAVVFNLTEKMQIILNTWYGGEMKKGMFSYMNYLNPLSGRASMHCSANTSQDGKETAIFFGLSGTGKTTLSTDPKRKLIGDDEHGWDDDGVFNYEGGCYAKVINLSKESEPDIYNAIRRDALLENVTVDANGKIDFSDKSITENTRVSYPIYHIENIVKPVSKAGHATKVIFLSADAFGVLPPVSILTPEQTQYYFLSGFTAKLAGTERGVTEPTPTFSACFGAAFLSLHPTKYGQELVKRMNAVGAKAYLVNTGWNGTGKRISIKDTRGIIDAILDGSIDKAPTKEIPYFRFAVPTELPGVDSKILDPRDTYADASEWDAKARDLSERFIKNFTKFTGNEAGKALVEAGPKLD
;
A
#
# COMPACT_ATOMS: atom_id res chain seq x y z
N MET A 1 1.79 22.55 28.41
CA MET A 1 1.65 21.15 27.90
C MET A 1 2.24 20.22 28.93
N SER A 2 1.52 19.20 29.38
CA SER A 2 2.07 18.19 30.28
C SER A 2 3.23 17.48 29.58
N LYS A 3 4.36 17.36 30.28
CA LYS A 3 5.54 16.66 29.75
C LYS A 3 5.16 15.19 29.53
N ILE A 4 5.31 14.66 28.32
CA ILE A 4 5.04 13.23 28.07
C ILE A 4 6.01 12.41 28.89
N ASP A 5 5.46 11.50 29.67
CA ASP A 5 6.26 10.54 30.44
C ASP A 5 6.65 9.35 29.53
N LEU A 6 7.94 9.32 29.16
CA LEU A 6 8.50 8.24 28.35
C LEU A 6 9.03 7.06 29.19
N SER A 7 9.11 7.22 30.52
CA SER A 7 9.61 6.17 31.42
C SER A 7 8.76 4.90 31.37
N LYS A 8 7.45 5.04 31.09
CA LYS A 8 6.53 3.92 30.89
C LYS A 8 6.88 3.04 29.68
N TYR A 9 7.69 3.55 28.76
CA TYR A 9 8.23 2.81 27.62
C TYR A 9 9.68 2.36 27.85
N ASN A 10 10.20 2.49 29.09
CA ASN A 10 11.60 2.26 29.45
C ASN A 10 12.60 3.18 28.72
N ILE A 11 12.18 4.38 28.39
CA ILE A 11 13.03 5.45 27.84
C ILE A 11 13.24 6.49 28.93
N PHE A 12 14.50 6.65 29.37
CA PHE A 12 14.85 7.44 30.52
C PHE A 12 15.70 8.67 30.17
N ASP A 13 15.58 9.72 30.98
CA ASP A 13 16.40 10.92 30.95
C ASP A 13 16.56 11.56 29.56
N PRO A 14 15.47 11.81 28.82
CA PRO A 14 15.58 12.50 27.54
C PRO A 14 16.14 13.91 27.76
N VAL A 15 17.13 14.31 26.95
CA VAL A 15 17.72 15.64 26.97
C VAL A 15 16.67 16.69 26.62
N GLU A 16 15.87 16.42 25.66
CA GLU A 16 14.74 17.23 25.21
C GLU A 16 13.72 16.35 24.47
N VAL A 17 12.45 16.69 24.57
CA VAL A 17 11.37 16.04 23.81
C VAL A 17 10.62 17.11 23.02
N LEU A 18 10.69 17.04 21.70
CA LEU A 18 9.85 17.83 20.80
C LEU A 18 8.58 17.04 20.51
N TYR A 19 7.48 17.51 21.09
CA TYR A 19 6.17 16.85 20.98
C TYR A 19 5.32 17.51 19.91
N ASN A 20 4.90 16.74 18.92
CA ASN A 20 4.13 17.17 17.76
C ASN A 20 4.67 18.51 17.19
N PRO A 21 5.96 18.56 16.82
CA PRO A 21 6.55 19.79 16.30
C PRO A 21 5.83 20.22 15.01
N SER A 22 5.71 21.53 14.84
CA SER A 22 5.15 22.12 13.61
C SER A 22 6.05 21.84 12.40
N TYR A 23 5.52 21.96 11.19
CA TYR A 23 6.32 21.86 9.97
C TYR A 23 7.49 22.85 9.95
N ASP A 24 7.30 24.08 10.46
CA ASP A 24 8.39 25.06 10.55
C ASP A 24 9.48 24.60 11.52
N THR A 25 9.09 24.01 12.65
CA THR A 25 10.05 23.44 13.59
C THR A 25 10.79 22.25 12.97
N LEU A 26 10.08 21.34 12.33
CA LEU A 26 10.69 20.18 11.65
C LEU A 26 11.67 20.62 10.56
N PHE A 27 11.29 21.59 9.74
CA PHE A 27 12.17 22.16 8.73
C PHE A 27 13.45 22.75 9.36
N ALA A 28 13.32 23.54 10.43
CA ALA A 28 14.47 24.10 11.13
C ALA A 28 15.38 23.01 11.71
N GLU A 29 14.79 21.94 12.25
CA GLU A 29 15.54 20.80 12.79
C GLU A 29 16.30 20.02 11.71
N GLU A 30 15.68 19.79 10.57
CA GLU A 30 16.29 19.06 9.44
C GLU A 30 17.43 19.82 8.75
N MET A 31 17.42 21.14 8.85
CA MET A 31 18.36 22.02 8.17
C MET A 31 19.47 22.54 9.09
N LYS A 32 19.56 22.06 10.32
CA LYS A 32 20.61 22.48 11.28
C LYS A 32 22.01 22.26 10.71
N PRO A 33 22.90 23.28 10.78
CA PRO A 33 24.24 23.18 10.18
C PRO A 33 25.11 22.07 10.77
N GLU A 34 24.93 21.75 12.03
CA GLU A 34 25.67 20.72 12.77
C GLU A 34 25.30 19.29 12.41
N LEU A 35 24.19 19.07 11.72
CA LEU A 35 23.77 17.74 11.28
C LEU A 35 24.72 17.17 10.23
N THR A 36 24.99 15.88 10.34
CA THR A 36 25.85 15.13 9.42
C THR A 36 25.19 13.82 8.99
N GLY A 37 25.71 13.23 7.92
CA GLY A 37 25.23 11.94 7.42
C GLY A 37 23.76 11.95 7.05
N TYR A 38 23.06 10.90 7.43
CA TYR A 38 21.65 10.70 7.07
C TYR A 38 20.64 11.54 7.86
N GLU A 39 21.08 12.27 8.88
CA GLU A 39 20.20 13.21 9.60
C GLU A 39 19.99 14.53 8.86
N LYS A 40 20.93 14.87 7.98
CA LYS A 40 20.96 16.18 7.31
C LYS A 40 20.01 16.23 6.14
N GLY A 41 19.10 17.20 6.17
CA GLY A 41 18.27 17.56 5.02
C GLY A 41 18.99 18.46 4.03
N GLN A 42 18.57 18.39 2.76
CA GLN A 42 19.00 19.28 1.70
C GLN A 42 17.79 19.98 1.10
N LEU A 43 17.78 21.31 1.10
CA LEU A 43 16.71 22.09 0.49
C LEU A 43 16.80 22.00 -1.03
N THR A 44 15.65 21.75 -1.66
CA THR A 44 15.53 21.68 -3.12
C THR A 44 14.95 22.96 -3.72
N GLU A 45 15.14 23.13 -5.04
CA GLU A 45 14.57 24.24 -5.81
C GLU A 45 13.04 24.33 -5.74
N LEU A 46 12.36 23.22 -5.45
CA LEU A 46 10.91 23.16 -5.30
C LEU A 46 10.42 23.47 -3.87
N GLY A 47 11.35 23.71 -2.94
CA GLY A 47 11.03 24.04 -1.55
C GLY A 47 10.85 22.83 -0.62
N ALA A 48 10.84 21.62 -1.14
CA ALA A 48 10.85 20.40 -0.37
C ALA A 48 12.26 20.08 0.15
N VAL A 49 12.35 19.44 1.31
CA VAL A 49 13.61 18.89 1.83
C VAL A 49 13.83 17.49 1.24
N ASN A 50 15.05 17.19 0.85
CA ASN A 50 15.49 15.86 0.44
C ASN A 50 16.39 15.26 1.52
N VAL A 51 16.19 13.98 1.83
CA VAL A 51 16.99 13.22 2.80
C VAL A 51 17.47 11.91 2.21
N MET A 52 18.53 11.35 2.80
CA MET A 52 19.05 10.04 2.44
C MET A 52 18.68 9.03 3.52
N THR A 53 18.18 7.87 3.12
CA THR A 53 17.76 6.81 4.06
C THR A 53 18.83 5.77 4.33
N GLY A 54 20.05 6.00 3.86
CA GLY A 54 21.19 5.13 4.10
C GLY A 54 21.19 3.87 3.24
N VAL A 55 21.67 2.78 3.81
CA VAL A 55 21.79 1.49 3.13
C VAL A 55 20.43 0.96 2.68
N TYR A 56 19.38 1.21 3.46
CA TYR A 56 18.03 0.77 3.13
C TYR A 56 17.28 1.89 2.40
N THR A 57 17.13 1.74 1.10
CA THR A 57 16.33 2.65 0.25
C THR A 57 14.91 2.11 -0.01
N GLY A 58 14.53 1.08 0.70
CA GLY A 58 13.24 0.41 0.67
C GLY A 58 13.03 -0.40 1.95
N ARG A 59 11.85 -1.02 2.08
CA ARG A 59 11.55 -1.92 3.19
C ARG A 59 12.44 -3.16 3.16
N SER A 60 12.64 -3.77 4.32
CA SER A 60 13.36 -5.03 4.48
C SER A 60 12.44 -6.15 4.97
N PRO A 61 11.69 -6.82 4.07
CA PRO A 61 10.78 -7.91 4.45
C PRO A 61 11.48 -9.09 5.13
N LYS A 62 12.76 -9.30 4.80
CA LYS A 62 13.58 -10.35 5.43
C LYS A 62 13.83 -10.12 6.92
N ASP A 63 13.77 -8.87 7.37
CA ASP A 63 14.02 -8.44 8.75
C ASP A 63 12.73 -8.15 9.52
N LYS A 64 11.56 -8.48 8.95
CA LYS A 64 10.24 -8.34 9.58
C LYS A 64 9.87 -9.57 10.39
N PHE A 65 9.41 -9.35 11.62
CA PHE A 65 9.02 -10.41 12.55
C PHE A 65 7.80 -10.02 13.39
N PHE A 66 7.04 -11.02 13.82
CA PHE A 66 6.00 -10.90 14.85
C PHE A 66 6.35 -11.75 16.06
N VAL A 67 6.05 -11.27 17.26
CA VAL A 67 6.16 -12.08 18.48
C VAL A 67 5.12 -13.19 18.42
N LEU A 68 5.59 -14.43 18.62
CA LEU A 68 4.74 -15.60 18.74
C LEU A 68 4.35 -15.77 20.21
N ASP A 69 3.10 -15.48 20.53
CA ASP A 69 2.52 -15.62 21.86
C ASP A 69 1.06 -16.10 21.77
N ASP A 70 0.35 -16.12 22.87
CA ASP A 70 -1.04 -16.61 22.90
C ASP A 70 -2.01 -15.76 22.07
N THR A 71 -1.70 -14.47 21.86
CA THR A 71 -2.50 -13.58 21.02
C THR A 71 -2.35 -13.90 19.53
N THR A 72 -1.14 -14.23 19.09
CA THR A 72 -0.78 -14.31 17.67
C THR A 72 -0.72 -15.73 17.13
N ARG A 73 -0.55 -16.72 18.01
CA ARG A 73 -0.31 -18.13 17.64
C ARG A 73 -1.33 -18.66 16.62
N ASP A 74 -2.60 -18.44 16.88
CA ASP A 74 -3.71 -18.98 16.08
C ASP A 74 -4.34 -17.97 15.13
N THR A 75 -3.86 -16.71 15.11
CA THR A 75 -4.43 -15.64 14.31
C THR A 75 -3.54 -15.24 13.14
N ILE A 76 -2.25 -15.13 13.34
CA ILE A 76 -1.31 -14.74 12.27
C ILE A 76 -1.18 -15.88 11.24
N TRP A 77 -1.17 -15.49 9.97
CA TRP A 77 -0.81 -16.38 8.88
C TRP A 77 0.71 -16.53 8.80
N TRP A 78 1.24 -17.44 9.59
CA TRP A 78 2.67 -17.65 9.73
C TRP A 78 3.31 -18.21 8.46
N THR A 79 4.55 -17.79 8.18
CA THR A 79 5.36 -18.43 7.14
C THR A 79 5.56 -19.92 7.47
N SER A 80 5.51 -20.75 6.46
CA SER A 80 5.73 -22.20 6.57
C SER A 80 6.50 -22.71 5.35
N ASP A 81 6.86 -23.99 5.36
CA ASP A 81 7.49 -24.61 4.20
C ASP A 81 6.54 -24.70 3.01
N GLU A 82 5.25 -24.86 3.28
CA GLU A 82 4.19 -24.89 2.28
C GLU A 82 3.87 -23.50 1.72
N TYR A 83 3.91 -22.45 2.56
CA TYR A 83 3.61 -21.07 2.21
C TYR A 83 4.65 -20.10 2.73
N LYS A 84 5.51 -19.61 1.84
CA LYS A 84 6.45 -18.55 2.21
C LYS A 84 5.77 -17.20 2.20
N ASN A 85 5.86 -16.49 3.32
CA ASN A 85 5.43 -15.11 3.47
C ASN A 85 6.35 -14.37 4.45
N ASP A 86 6.09 -13.10 4.71
CA ASP A 86 6.94 -12.25 5.54
C ASP A 86 6.56 -12.26 7.04
N ASN A 87 5.60 -13.13 7.45
CA ASN A 87 5.17 -13.23 8.83
C ASN A 87 6.00 -14.29 9.56
N LYS A 88 7.21 -13.90 9.96
CA LYS A 88 8.15 -14.77 10.67
C LYS A 88 8.01 -14.61 12.17
N PRO A 89 8.01 -15.71 12.95
CA PRO A 89 7.90 -15.63 14.40
C PRO A 89 9.24 -15.32 15.06
N ILE A 90 9.18 -14.61 16.19
CA ILE A 90 10.22 -14.54 17.20
C ILE A 90 9.63 -14.86 18.58
N SER A 91 10.50 -15.27 19.51
CA SER A 91 10.09 -15.53 20.90
C SER A 91 9.87 -14.23 21.69
N PRO A 92 9.08 -14.27 22.78
CA PRO A 92 8.97 -13.15 23.71
C PRO A 92 10.31 -12.74 24.34
N GLU A 93 11.23 -13.68 24.52
CA GLU A 93 12.58 -13.41 25.04
C GLU A 93 13.40 -12.59 24.03
N THR A 94 13.37 -12.96 22.74
CA THR A 94 14.01 -12.17 21.68
C THR A 94 13.41 -10.76 21.62
N TRP A 95 12.09 -10.63 21.70
CA TRP A 95 11.43 -9.32 21.79
C TRP A 95 11.97 -8.47 22.94
N THR A 96 12.12 -9.08 24.14
CA THR A 96 12.63 -8.37 25.31
C THR A 96 14.04 -7.81 25.09
N GLU A 97 14.92 -8.59 24.44
CA GLU A 97 16.28 -8.13 24.10
C GLU A 97 16.26 -6.99 23.07
N LEU A 98 15.44 -7.09 22.01
CA LEU A 98 15.31 -6.03 21.01
C LEU A 98 14.73 -4.74 21.62
N LYS A 99 13.78 -4.86 22.52
CA LYS A 99 13.21 -3.71 23.26
C LYS A 99 14.26 -3.03 24.11
N LYS A 100 15.13 -3.78 24.80
CA LYS A 100 16.27 -3.21 25.55
C LYS A 100 17.22 -2.42 24.65
N ILE A 101 17.55 -2.94 23.46
CA ILE A 101 18.40 -2.25 22.49
C ILE A 101 17.76 -0.92 22.08
N ALA A 102 16.49 -0.95 21.68
CA ALA A 102 15.76 0.24 21.25
C ALA A 102 15.64 1.30 22.35
N THR A 103 15.23 0.90 23.54
CA THR A 103 15.02 1.83 24.65
C THR A 103 16.33 2.41 25.19
N LYS A 104 17.42 1.63 25.17
CA LYS A 104 18.76 2.11 25.49
C LYS A 104 19.21 3.18 24.49
N GLU A 105 19.00 2.93 23.19
CA GLU A 105 19.36 3.88 22.12
C GLU A 105 18.59 5.19 22.28
N LEU A 106 17.29 5.13 22.59
CA LEU A 106 16.43 6.29 22.70
C LEU A 106 16.54 7.03 24.06
N SER A 107 17.22 6.46 25.05
CA SER A 107 17.45 7.12 26.35
C SER A 107 18.60 8.12 26.29
N ASN A 108 18.57 9.14 27.14
CA ASN A 108 19.61 10.18 27.24
C ASN A 108 19.85 10.96 25.93
N LYS A 109 18.81 11.14 25.13
CA LYS A 109 18.87 11.82 23.83
C LYS A 109 17.79 12.87 23.67
N ARG A 110 17.97 13.67 22.65
CA ARG A 110 16.94 14.54 22.12
C ARG A 110 16.01 13.70 21.25
N LEU A 111 14.71 13.77 21.51
CA LEU A 111 13.71 12.91 20.86
C LEU A 111 12.60 13.73 20.22
N PHE A 112 12.03 13.15 19.18
CA PHE A 112 10.81 13.63 18.54
C PHE A 112 9.68 12.65 18.87
N VAL A 113 8.58 13.14 19.38
CA VAL A 113 7.39 12.36 19.68
C VAL A 113 6.23 12.92 18.88
N VAL A 114 5.62 12.10 18.05
CA VAL A 114 4.48 12.47 17.22
C VAL A 114 3.29 11.58 17.56
N ASP A 115 2.23 12.20 18.03
CA ASP A 115 0.91 11.58 18.18
C ASP A 115 0.08 11.88 16.95
N ALA A 116 -0.52 10.85 16.35
CA ALA A 116 -1.29 10.94 15.14
C ALA A 116 -2.38 9.86 15.11
N PHE A 117 -3.29 9.95 14.13
CA PHE A 117 -4.31 8.93 13.92
C PHE A 117 -4.01 8.10 12.68
N CYS A 118 -4.40 6.83 12.73
CA CYS A 118 -4.48 5.93 11.58
C CYS A 118 -5.94 5.55 11.36
N GLY A 119 -6.50 5.99 10.22
CA GLY A 119 -7.90 5.85 9.86
C GLY A 119 -8.70 7.15 9.98
N ALA A 120 -9.33 7.55 8.86
CA ALA A 120 -10.10 8.79 8.78
C ALA A 120 -11.50 8.68 9.44
N ASN A 121 -11.98 7.47 9.71
CA ASN A 121 -13.23 7.30 10.48
C ASN A 121 -12.94 7.43 11.96
N GLU A 122 -13.44 8.49 12.56
CA GLU A 122 -13.25 8.82 13.98
C GLU A 122 -13.81 7.76 14.96
N ASN A 123 -14.79 6.95 14.52
CA ASN A 123 -15.37 5.87 15.33
C ASN A 123 -14.47 4.65 15.44
N THR A 124 -13.53 4.48 14.50
CA THR A 124 -12.71 3.26 14.37
C THR A 124 -11.20 3.54 14.23
N ARG A 125 -10.79 4.81 14.23
CA ARG A 125 -9.39 5.22 14.10
C ARG A 125 -8.54 4.77 15.29
N LEU A 126 -7.26 4.52 15.03
CA LEU A 126 -6.26 4.26 16.07
C LEU A 126 -5.50 5.53 16.44
N LYS A 127 -5.21 5.67 17.73
CA LYS A 127 -4.26 6.65 18.26
C LYS A 127 -2.87 6.04 18.26
N LEU A 128 -1.95 6.64 17.51
CA LEU A 128 -0.57 6.18 17.37
C LEU A 128 0.38 7.16 18.07
N ARG A 129 1.43 6.64 18.68
CA ARG A 129 2.56 7.41 19.20
C ARG A 129 3.84 6.92 18.58
N PHE A 130 4.51 7.80 17.85
CA PHE A 130 5.83 7.56 17.28
C PHE A 130 6.89 8.22 18.17
N ILE A 131 7.92 7.47 18.53
CA ILE A 131 9.06 7.95 19.30
C ILE A 131 10.31 7.68 18.49
N MET A 132 11.06 8.73 18.15
CA MET A 132 12.21 8.64 17.26
C MET A 132 13.27 9.70 17.56
N GLU A 133 14.49 9.46 17.10
CA GLU A 133 15.66 10.32 17.31
C GLU A 133 16.02 11.20 16.11
N VAL A 134 15.33 11.06 14.97
CA VAL A 134 15.63 11.74 13.71
C VAL A 134 14.49 12.68 13.31
N ALA A 135 14.81 13.94 13.07
CA ALA A 135 13.83 14.97 12.76
C ALA A 135 13.01 14.67 11.50
N TRP A 136 13.66 14.27 10.42
CA TRP A 136 12.94 14.02 9.18
C TRP A 136 12.07 12.75 9.22
N GLN A 137 12.33 11.82 10.14
CA GLN A 137 11.40 10.71 10.38
C GLN A 137 10.12 11.20 11.06
N ALA A 138 10.24 12.18 11.97
CA ALA A 138 9.06 12.86 12.52
C ALA A 138 8.29 13.64 11.43
N HIS A 139 8.99 14.28 10.50
CA HIS A 139 8.38 14.91 9.33
C HIS A 139 7.64 13.88 8.46
N PHE A 140 8.26 12.74 8.18
CA PHE A 140 7.64 11.66 7.41
C PHE A 140 6.32 11.19 8.04
N VAL A 141 6.30 10.88 9.33
CA VAL A 141 5.07 10.41 9.99
C VAL A 141 4.02 11.52 10.10
N THR A 142 4.44 12.77 10.23
CA THR A 142 3.53 13.93 10.19
C THR A 142 2.86 14.07 8.83
N ASN A 143 3.57 13.79 7.73
CA ASN A 143 2.99 13.74 6.40
C ASN A 143 2.02 12.57 6.22
N MET A 144 2.44 11.39 6.68
CA MET A 144 1.78 10.14 6.29
C MET A 144 0.58 9.78 7.17
N PHE A 145 0.56 10.19 8.43
CA PHE A 145 -0.55 9.88 9.34
C PHE A 145 -1.47 11.08 9.52
N ILE A 146 -2.69 10.84 9.99
CA ILE A 146 -3.68 11.89 10.15
C ILE A 146 -3.29 12.76 11.33
N ARG A 147 -3.06 14.03 11.05
CA ARG A 147 -2.66 15.04 12.03
C ARG A 147 -3.84 15.41 12.93
N PRO A 148 -3.73 15.27 14.26
CA PRO A 148 -4.74 15.74 15.17
C PRO A 148 -4.93 17.26 15.07
N THR A 149 -6.15 17.73 15.26
CA THR A 149 -6.40 19.15 15.55
C THR A 149 -5.80 19.51 16.93
N ALA A 150 -5.68 20.79 17.24
CA ALA A 150 -5.18 21.24 18.54
C ALA A 150 -6.06 20.71 19.70
N GLU A 151 -7.38 20.67 19.52
CA GLU A 151 -8.32 20.12 20.48
C GLU A 151 -8.16 18.61 20.66
N GLU A 152 -8.08 17.85 19.55
CA GLU A 152 -7.84 16.41 19.58
C GLU A 152 -6.50 16.08 20.24
N LEU A 153 -5.46 16.88 19.98
CA LEU A 153 -4.15 16.68 20.59
C LEU A 153 -4.17 16.95 22.11
N ALA A 154 -4.90 17.99 22.55
CA ALA A 154 -5.08 18.29 23.97
C ALA A 154 -5.81 17.15 24.72
N ASN A 155 -6.66 16.41 24.04
CA ASN A 155 -7.45 15.30 24.58
C ASN A 155 -6.97 13.93 24.11
N PHE A 156 -5.76 13.82 23.58
CA PHE A 156 -5.26 12.59 22.93
C PHE A 156 -5.23 11.39 23.88
N GLY A 157 -4.76 11.59 25.11
CA GLY A 157 -4.67 10.54 26.12
C GLY A 157 -3.61 9.49 25.80
N GLU A 158 -3.88 8.24 26.18
CA GLU A 158 -2.99 7.13 25.89
C GLU A 158 -3.14 6.65 24.44
N PRO A 159 -2.01 6.32 23.76
CA PRO A 159 -2.06 5.76 22.43
C PRO A 159 -2.58 4.31 22.44
N ASP A 160 -3.19 3.89 21.34
CA ASP A 160 -3.58 2.51 21.12
C ASP A 160 -2.41 1.64 20.65
N PHE A 161 -1.40 2.24 20.02
CA PHE A 161 -0.20 1.56 19.53
C PHE A 161 1.00 2.51 19.54
N VAL A 162 2.18 1.97 19.86
CA VAL A 162 3.43 2.74 20.00
C VAL A 162 4.48 2.23 19.03
N ILE A 163 5.18 3.12 18.36
CA ILE A 163 6.24 2.82 17.42
C ILE A 163 7.56 3.42 17.92
N LEU A 164 8.52 2.58 18.24
CA LEU A 164 9.87 2.98 18.61
C LEU A 164 10.79 2.83 17.39
N THR A 165 11.35 3.95 16.93
CA THR A 165 12.27 3.97 15.79
C THR A 165 13.66 4.39 16.27
N ALA A 166 14.55 3.39 16.39
CA ALA A 166 15.92 3.54 16.84
C ALA A 166 16.88 3.19 15.70
N SER A 167 16.88 4.02 14.65
CA SER A 167 17.58 3.76 13.39
C SER A 167 19.09 3.65 13.51
N LYS A 168 19.69 4.24 14.55
CA LYS A 168 21.13 4.22 14.80
C LYS A 168 21.59 2.97 15.55
N ALA A 169 20.67 2.24 16.17
CA ALA A 169 20.99 1.00 16.89
C ALA A 169 21.08 -0.19 15.95
N LYS A 170 22.01 -1.09 16.24
CA LYS A 170 22.20 -2.37 15.55
C LYS A 170 22.00 -3.53 16.50
N VAL A 171 21.60 -4.67 15.96
CA VAL A 171 21.49 -5.93 16.69
C VAL A 171 22.76 -6.75 16.45
N ASP A 172 23.81 -6.50 17.25
CA ASP A 172 25.12 -7.13 17.04
C ASP A 172 25.09 -8.67 17.18
N ASN A 173 24.25 -9.15 18.11
CA ASN A 173 24.07 -10.57 18.38
C ASN A 173 22.88 -11.21 17.63
N TYR A 174 22.54 -10.68 16.45
CA TYR A 174 21.36 -11.11 15.70
C TYR A 174 21.31 -12.61 15.40
N LYS A 175 22.47 -13.26 15.19
CA LYS A 175 22.56 -14.71 14.92
C LYS A 175 22.11 -15.53 16.13
N GLU A 176 22.51 -15.11 17.33
CA GLU A 176 22.13 -15.77 18.59
C GLU A 176 20.62 -15.61 18.86
N LEU A 177 20.04 -14.49 18.42
CA LEU A 177 18.61 -14.20 18.53
C LEU A 177 17.77 -14.82 17.40
N GLY A 178 18.37 -15.52 16.45
CA GLY A 178 17.67 -16.13 15.31
C GLY A 178 17.15 -15.15 14.28
N LEU A 179 17.72 -13.95 14.20
CA LEU A 179 17.34 -12.91 13.24
C LEU A 179 18.11 -13.05 11.93
N ASN A 180 17.59 -12.40 10.87
CA ASN A 180 18.19 -12.44 9.54
C ASN A 180 19.45 -11.58 9.42
N SER A 181 19.47 -10.43 10.09
CA SER A 181 20.58 -9.47 10.03
C SER A 181 20.63 -8.59 11.29
N GLU A 182 21.55 -7.63 11.32
CA GLU A 182 21.64 -6.57 12.35
C GLU A 182 20.43 -5.64 12.37
N THR A 183 19.53 -5.76 11.40
CA THR A 183 18.32 -4.96 11.25
C THR A 183 17.10 -5.75 11.75
N ALA A 184 16.18 -5.07 12.42
CA ALA A 184 14.95 -5.71 12.89
C ALA A 184 13.77 -4.75 12.81
N VAL A 185 12.66 -5.26 12.23
CA VAL A 185 11.36 -4.59 12.20
C VAL A 185 10.36 -5.54 12.83
N VAL A 186 10.01 -5.30 14.06
CA VAL A 186 9.36 -6.30 14.91
C VAL A 186 8.08 -5.76 15.54
N PHE A 187 7.06 -6.62 15.56
CA PHE A 187 5.75 -6.30 16.13
C PHE A 187 5.46 -7.19 17.33
N ASN A 188 5.06 -6.57 18.44
CA ASN A 188 4.42 -7.24 19.56
C ASN A 188 2.96 -6.79 19.65
N LEU A 189 2.04 -7.63 19.22
CA LEU A 189 0.62 -7.27 19.16
C LEU A 189 -0.06 -7.30 20.53
N THR A 190 0.49 -8.03 21.48
CA THR A 190 0.03 -8.05 22.88
C THR A 190 0.42 -6.77 23.61
N GLU A 191 1.67 -6.34 23.47
CA GLU A 191 2.13 -5.04 24.00
C GLU A 191 1.69 -3.84 23.14
N LYS A 192 1.13 -4.08 21.96
CA LYS A 192 0.72 -3.04 21.00
C LYS A 192 1.87 -2.10 20.65
N MET A 193 2.98 -2.69 20.20
CA MET A 193 4.21 -1.97 19.93
C MET A 193 4.92 -2.52 18.69
N GLN A 194 5.51 -1.60 17.91
CA GLN A 194 6.49 -1.90 16.86
C GLN A 194 7.84 -1.32 17.24
N ILE A 195 8.91 -2.08 16.97
CA ILE A 195 10.30 -1.63 17.12
C ILE A 195 10.98 -1.71 15.77
N ILE A 196 11.68 -0.64 15.39
CA ILE A 196 12.46 -0.54 14.17
C ILE A 196 13.92 -0.23 14.54
N LEU A 197 14.84 -1.13 14.15
CA LEU A 197 16.26 -1.04 14.43
C LEU A 197 17.08 -1.07 13.13
N ASN A 198 18.12 -0.24 13.05
CA ASN A 198 19.12 -0.21 11.99
C ASN A 198 18.61 0.03 10.57
N THR A 199 17.42 0.58 10.40
CA THR A 199 16.95 1.09 9.11
C THR A 199 16.39 2.50 9.29
N TRP A 200 16.72 3.37 8.34
CA TRP A 200 16.26 4.77 8.35
C TRP A 200 15.04 4.97 7.47
N TYR A 201 14.69 3.97 6.65
CA TYR A 201 13.62 4.06 5.68
C TYR A 201 12.26 4.29 6.34
N GLY A 202 11.65 5.46 6.09
CA GLY A 202 10.37 5.86 6.68
C GLY A 202 9.21 4.92 6.39
N GLY A 203 9.24 4.26 5.23
CA GLY A 203 8.21 3.30 4.82
C GLY A 203 8.01 2.11 5.76
N GLU A 204 8.97 1.80 6.65
CA GLU A 204 8.77 0.76 7.66
C GLU A 204 7.71 1.17 8.72
N MET A 205 7.68 2.45 9.12
CA MET A 205 6.65 2.97 10.01
C MET A 205 5.27 2.97 9.34
N LYS A 206 5.20 3.45 8.08
CA LYS A 206 3.97 3.49 7.30
C LYS A 206 3.38 2.10 7.09
N LYS A 207 4.15 1.21 6.49
CA LYS A 207 3.70 -0.15 6.14
C LYS A 207 3.57 -1.05 7.36
N GLY A 208 4.30 -0.75 8.43
CA GLY A 208 4.11 -1.40 9.72
C GLY A 208 2.71 -1.20 10.27
N MET A 209 2.22 0.03 10.25
CA MET A 209 0.85 0.33 10.68
C MET A 209 -0.19 -0.24 9.72
N PHE A 210 0.08 -0.27 8.43
CA PHE A 210 -0.79 -0.97 7.49
C PHE A 210 -0.89 -2.47 7.80
N SER A 211 0.22 -3.13 8.11
CA SER A 211 0.22 -4.54 8.56
C SER A 211 -0.59 -4.74 9.84
N TYR A 212 -0.52 -3.79 10.77
CA TYR A 212 -1.33 -3.84 11.99
C TYR A 212 -2.82 -3.61 11.72
N MET A 213 -3.17 -2.66 10.83
CA MET A 213 -4.56 -2.47 10.40
C MET A 213 -5.10 -3.71 9.67
N ASN A 214 -4.26 -4.38 8.89
CA ASN A 214 -4.59 -5.66 8.25
C ASN A 214 -4.76 -6.81 9.24
N TYR A 215 -4.22 -6.73 10.43
CA TYR A 215 -4.50 -7.64 11.52
C TYR A 215 -5.81 -7.29 12.23
N LEU A 216 -5.95 -6.04 12.65
CA LEU A 216 -7.02 -5.58 13.51
C LEU A 216 -8.39 -5.53 12.82
N ASN A 217 -8.44 -4.95 11.62
CA ASN A 217 -9.72 -4.65 10.96
C ASN A 217 -10.50 -5.88 10.55
N PRO A 218 -9.93 -6.89 9.86
CA PRO A 218 -10.71 -8.09 9.54
C PRO A 218 -11.18 -8.86 10.77
N LEU A 219 -10.39 -8.90 11.85
CA LEU A 219 -10.80 -9.51 13.12
C LEU A 219 -11.92 -8.74 13.82
N SER A 220 -12.08 -7.46 13.49
CA SER A 220 -13.15 -6.58 13.98
C SER A 220 -14.33 -6.47 13.01
N GLY A 221 -14.39 -7.30 11.98
CA GLY A 221 -15.46 -7.31 10.98
C GLY A 221 -15.43 -6.13 10.00
N ARG A 222 -14.26 -5.56 9.73
CA ARG A 222 -14.05 -4.47 8.77
C ARG A 222 -13.14 -4.94 7.64
N ALA A 223 -13.39 -4.49 6.41
CA ALA A 223 -12.47 -4.73 5.31
C ALA A 223 -11.23 -3.85 5.45
N SER A 224 -10.06 -4.42 5.15
CA SER A 224 -8.78 -3.72 5.08
C SER A 224 -8.18 -3.96 3.70
N MET A 225 -7.75 -2.89 3.02
CA MET A 225 -7.56 -2.92 1.57
C MET A 225 -6.31 -2.13 1.15
N HIS A 226 -5.46 -2.78 0.37
CA HIS A 226 -4.39 -2.13 -0.37
C HIS A 226 -4.95 -1.64 -1.72
N CYS A 227 -5.56 -0.47 -1.70
CA CYS A 227 -6.24 0.11 -2.85
C CYS A 227 -6.19 1.63 -2.82
N SER A 228 -6.39 2.25 -3.97
CA SER A 228 -6.78 3.65 -4.05
C SER A 228 -8.30 3.77 -4.07
N ALA A 229 -8.82 4.94 -3.71
CA ALA A 229 -10.25 5.20 -3.68
C ALA A 229 -10.57 6.63 -4.07
N ASN A 230 -11.66 6.80 -4.81
CA ASN A 230 -12.24 8.10 -5.14
C ASN A 230 -13.76 8.07 -5.03
N THR A 231 -14.37 9.23 -5.05
CA THR A 231 -15.83 9.36 -5.01
C THR A 231 -16.31 10.45 -5.98
N SER A 232 -17.59 10.40 -6.32
CA SER A 232 -18.24 11.45 -7.10
C SER A 232 -18.19 12.81 -6.39
N GLN A 233 -18.44 13.91 -7.12
CA GLN A 233 -18.38 15.26 -6.54
C GLN A 233 -19.35 15.46 -5.37
N ASP A 234 -20.49 14.74 -5.36
CA ASP A 234 -21.48 14.75 -4.28
C ASP A 234 -21.19 13.70 -3.17
N GLY A 235 -20.13 12.90 -3.32
CA GLY A 235 -19.68 11.91 -2.34
C GLY A 235 -20.53 10.63 -2.26
N LYS A 236 -21.48 10.40 -3.19
CA LYS A 236 -22.42 9.28 -3.12
C LYS A 236 -21.96 8.02 -3.83
N GLU A 237 -21.08 8.15 -4.82
CA GLU A 237 -20.62 7.04 -5.62
C GLU A 237 -19.11 6.84 -5.45
N THR A 238 -18.77 5.92 -4.59
CA THR A 238 -17.37 5.58 -4.26
C THR A 238 -16.92 4.38 -5.10
N ALA A 239 -15.71 4.51 -5.64
CA ALA A 239 -15.01 3.45 -6.34
C ALA A 239 -13.67 3.15 -5.68
N ILE A 240 -13.31 1.86 -5.62
CA ILE A 240 -12.03 1.41 -5.10
C ILE A 240 -11.26 0.65 -6.20
N PHE A 241 -9.94 0.88 -6.24
CA PHE A 241 -9.05 0.38 -7.27
C PHE A 241 -7.93 -0.41 -6.62
N PHE A 242 -7.91 -1.71 -6.85
CA PHE A 242 -6.79 -2.57 -6.48
C PHE A 242 -5.86 -2.73 -7.68
N GLY A 243 -4.57 -2.90 -7.42
CA GLY A 243 -3.61 -3.14 -8.47
C GLY A 243 -2.17 -3.10 -7.96
N LEU A 244 -1.30 -3.85 -8.58
CA LEU A 244 0.12 -3.84 -8.31
C LEU A 244 0.82 -2.67 -9.03
N SER A 245 2.10 -2.46 -8.73
CA SER A 245 2.89 -1.44 -9.40
C SER A 245 2.85 -1.60 -10.93
N GLY A 246 2.66 -0.50 -11.65
CA GLY A 246 2.62 -0.48 -13.11
C GLY A 246 1.27 -0.83 -13.75
N THR A 247 0.23 -1.12 -12.96
CA THR A 247 -1.12 -1.41 -13.47
C THR A 247 -1.97 -0.16 -13.73
N GLY A 248 -1.51 1.00 -13.28
CA GLY A 248 -2.23 2.27 -13.45
C GLY A 248 -3.10 2.68 -12.27
N LYS A 249 -2.95 2.05 -11.11
CA LYS A 249 -3.76 2.32 -9.91
C LYS A 249 -3.84 3.81 -9.58
N THR A 250 -2.73 4.49 -9.41
CA THR A 250 -2.69 5.93 -9.09
C THR A 250 -3.25 6.78 -10.22
N THR A 251 -2.83 6.52 -11.46
CA THR A 251 -3.25 7.29 -12.64
C THR A 251 -4.76 7.20 -12.89
N LEU A 252 -5.35 6.00 -12.73
CA LEU A 252 -6.76 5.78 -13.04
C LEU A 252 -7.69 6.20 -11.90
N SER A 253 -7.22 6.17 -10.65
CA SER A 253 -7.98 6.68 -9.51
C SER A 253 -7.95 8.21 -9.38
N THR A 254 -6.95 8.85 -9.97
CA THR A 254 -6.85 10.32 -10.06
C THR A 254 -7.62 10.78 -11.31
N ASP A 255 -8.81 11.30 -11.09
CA ASP A 255 -9.71 11.78 -12.12
C ASP A 255 -10.20 13.19 -11.74
N PRO A 256 -10.01 14.21 -12.60
CA PRO A 256 -10.45 15.57 -12.30
C PRO A 256 -11.96 15.71 -12.11
N LYS A 257 -12.76 14.74 -12.57
CA LYS A 257 -14.22 14.69 -12.37
C LYS A 257 -14.63 14.12 -11.01
N ARG A 258 -13.68 13.57 -10.25
CA ARG A 258 -13.94 12.85 -8.99
C ARG A 258 -13.02 13.39 -7.90
N LYS A 259 -13.37 13.13 -6.63
CA LYS A 259 -12.55 13.53 -5.48
C LYS A 259 -11.76 12.33 -4.97
N LEU A 260 -10.47 12.49 -4.78
CA LEU A 260 -9.60 11.47 -4.20
C LEU A 260 -9.93 11.30 -2.70
N ILE A 261 -10.10 10.05 -2.26
CA ILE A 261 -10.15 9.68 -0.84
C ILE A 261 -8.75 9.38 -0.35
N GLY A 262 -8.01 8.57 -1.11
CA GLY A 262 -6.62 8.23 -0.88
C GLY A 262 -6.04 7.37 -2.00
N ASP A 263 -4.72 7.24 -2.01
CA ASP A 263 -4.00 6.61 -3.12
C ASP A 263 -3.52 5.17 -2.84
N ASP A 264 -3.55 4.68 -1.57
CA ASP A 264 -2.85 3.43 -1.25
C ASP A 264 -3.52 2.51 -0.21
N GLU A 265 -4.01 3.01 0.93
CA GLU A 265 -4.45 2.19 2.06
C GLU A 265 -5.80 2.65 2.61
N HIS A 266 -6.78 1.74 2.60
CA HIS A 266 -8.14 2.06 3.01
C HIS A 266 -8.76 0.96 3.88
N GLY A 267 -9.70 1.37 4.72
CA GLY A 267 -10.67 0.50 5.38
C GLY A 267 -12.07 0.71 4.82
N TRP A 268 -12.92 -0.28 5.06
CA TRP A 268 -14.33 -0.20 4.74
C TRP A 268 -15.13 -0.80 5.90
N ASP A 269 -15.84 0.06 6.60
CA ASP A 269 -16.66 -0.29 7.75
C ASP A 269 -18.16 0.03 7.52
N ASP A 270 -18.94 0.10 8.58
CA ASP A 270 -20.38 0.35 8.50
C ASP A 270 -20.71 1.78 8.02
N ASP A 271 -19.77 2.71 8.15
CA ASP A 271 -19.92 4.11 7.73
C ASP A 271 -19.47 4.36 6.27
N GLY A 272 -18.73 3.43 5.67
CA GLY A 272 -18.22 3.53 4.31
C GLY A 272 -16.72 3.32 4.20
N VAL A 273 -16.15 3.82 3.11
CA VAL A 273 -14.70 3.72 2.79
C VAL A 273 -13.95 4.90 3.40
N PHE A 274 -12.83 4.63 4.06
CA PHE A 274 -11.99 5.65 4.67
C PHE A 274 -10.50 5.37 4.43
N ASN A 275 -9.74 6.45 4.27
CA ASN A 275 -8.29 6.38 4.17
C ASN A 275 -7.66 6.09 5.54
N TYR A 276 -6.63 5.25 5.59
CA TYR A 276 -5.83 5.08 6.80
C TYR A 276 -4.87 6.24 7.04
N GLU A 277 -4.48 6.92 5.96
CA GLU A 277 -3.39 7.87 5.92
C GLU A 277 -3.87 9.32 5.88
N GLY A 278 -2.98 10.23 6.31
CA GLY A 278 -3.16 11.67 6.18
C GLY A 278 -2.37 12.31 5.04
N GLY A 279 -1.69 11.51 4.23
CA GLY A 279 -0.84 11.96 3.13
C GLY A 279 -0.65 10.91 2.05
N CYS A 280 0.22 11.22 1.11
CA CYS A 280 0.58 10.35 0.00
C CYS A 280 2.09 10.08 0.00
N TYR A 281 2.46 8.87 -0.46
CA TYR A 281 3.85 8.43 -0.55
C TYR A 281 4.14 7.89 -1.95
N ALA A 282 4.55 8.76 -2.85
CA ALA A 282 4.67 8.48 -4.28
C ALA A 282 6.11 8.15 -4.69
N LYS A 283 6.28 7.30 -5.70
CA LYS A 283 7.54 7.18 -6.44
C LYS A 283 7.75 8.41 -7.31
N VAL A 284 9.00 8.87 -7.38
CA VAL A 284 9.36 10.04 -8.18
C VAL A 284 10.45 9.78 -9.21
N ILE A 285 10.84 8.52 -9.38
CA ILE A 285 11.75 8.18 -10.48
C ILE A 285 11.12 8.52 -11.84
N ASN A 286 11.87 9.24 -12.68
CA ASN A 286 11.42 9.76 -13.97
C ASN A 286 10.16 10.65 -13.91
N LEU A 287 9.88 11.25 -12.76
CA LEU A 287 8.76 12.16 -12.60
C LEU A 287 8.89 13.37 -13.51
N SER A 288 7.82 13.70 -14.22
CA SER A 288 7.70 14.97 -14.96
C SER A 288 6.36 15.63 -14.67
N LYS A 289 6.33 16.95 -14.84
CA LYS A 289 5.10 17.74 -14.64
C LYS A 289 4.01 17.38 -15.64
N GLU A 290 4.41 16.95 -16.83
CA GLU A 290 3.52 16.58 -17.93
C GLU A 290 2.87 15.20 -17.68
N SER A 291 3.62 14.26 -17.13
CA SER A 291 3.13 12.90 -16.92
C SER A 291 2.27 12.77 -15.66
N GLU A 292 2.69 13.40 -14.56
CA GLU A 292 2.01 13.31 -13.26
C GLU A 292 1.98 14.67 -12.56
N PRO A 293 1.13 15.59 -13.05
CA PRO A 293 1.10 16.98 -12.59
C PRO A 293 0.74 17.11 -11.11
N ASP A 294 -0.14 16.28 -10.59
CA ASP A 294 -0.57 16.36 -9.19
C ASP A 294 0.57 16.02 -8.22
N ILE A 295 1.33 14.95 -8.51
CA ILE A 295 2.50 14.56 -7.70
C ILE A 295 3.59 15.64 -7.82
N TYR A 296 3.88 16.12 -9.04
CA TYR A 296 4.90 17.14 -9.27
C TYR A 296 4.57 18.44 -8.50
N ASN A 297 3.34 18.91 -8.58
CA ASN A 297 2.90 20.14 -7.91
C ASN A 297 2.80 19.98 -6.38
N ALA A 298 2.68 18.75 -5.88
CA ALA A 298 2.70 18.46 -4.44
C ALA A 298 4.10 18.54 -3.83
N ILE A 299 5.16 18.51 -4.66
CA ILE A 299 6.55 18.67 -4.22
C ILE A 299 6.83 20.15 -3.98
N ARG A 300 6.58 20.59 -2.75
CA ARG A 300 6.77 21.97 -2.30
C ARG A 300 7.10 21.97 -0.81
N ARG A 301 7.14 23.14 -0.17
CA ARG A 301 7.33 23.23 1.28
C ARG A 301 6.39 22.25 2.00
N ASP A 302 6.91 21.55 3.01
CA ASP A 302 6.30 20.49 3.82
C ASP A 302 6.31 19.09 3.16
N ALA A 303 6.58 18.98 1.87
CA ALA A 303 6.89 17.69 1.26
C ALA A 303 8.32 17.24 1.65
N LEU A 304 8.52 15.93 1.74
CA LEU A 304 9.80 15.30 2.05
C LEU A 304 10.19 14.31 0.94
N LEU A 305 11.29 14.61 0.26
CA LEU A 305 11.90 13.72 -0.74
C LEU A 305 12.86 12.75 -0.07
N GLU A 306 12.94 11.53 -0.58
CA GLU A 306 13.86 10.50 -0.09
C GLU A 306 14.71 9.95 -1.25
N ASN A 307 16.03 9.97 -1.05
CA ASN A 307 17.05 9.38 -1.95
C ASN A 307 17.05 9.93 -3.38
N VAL A 308 16.60 11.16 -3.55
CA VAL A 308 16.64 11.85 -4.85
C VAL A 308 17.99 12.54 -5.01
N THR A 309 18.54 12.54 -6.21
CA THR A 309 19.77 13.28 -6.52
C THR A 309 19.47 14.76 -6.66
N VAL A 310 20.16 15.57 -5.87
CA VAL A 310 20.02 17.02 -5.84
C VAL A 310 21.42 17.65 -5.90
N ASP A 311 21.62 18.60 -6.81
CA ASP A 311 22.91 19.28 -6.95
C ASP A 311 23.15 20.36 -5.87
N ALA A 312 24.31 21.01 -5.92
CA ALA A 312 24.68 22.04 -4.95
C ALA A 312 23.77 23.30 -4.98
N ASN A 313 23.01 23.49 -6.07
CA ASN A 313 22.07 24.59 -6.23
C ASN A 313 20.63 24.21 -5.86
N GLY A 314 20.42 22.98 -5.39
CA GLY A 314 19.10 22.47 -5.05
C GLY A 314 18.30 21.89 -6.22
N LYS A 315 18.91 21.81 -7.42
CA LYS A 315 18.24 21.27 -8.60
C LYS A 315 18.10 19.75 -8.51
N ILE A 316 16.90 19.28 -8.79
CA ILE A 316 16.52 17.85 -8.68
C ILE A 316 16.73 17.15 -10.01
N ASP A 317 17.34 15.96 -9.99
CA ASP A 317 17.37 15.02 -11.10
C ASP A 317 16.52 13.79 -10.78
N PHE A 318 15.26 13.79 -11.23
CA PHE A 318 14.35 12.65 -11.04
C PHE A 318 14.71 11.43 -11.89
N SER A 319 15.59 11.55 -12.88
CA SER A 319 15.99 10.44 -13.74
C SER A 319 17.16 9.63 -13.18
N ASP A 320 17.89 10.18 -12.21
CA ASP A 320 19.08 9.54 -11.65
C ASP A 320 18.69 8.34 -10.76
N LYS A 321 19.25 7.19 -11.11
CA LYS A 321 19.08 5.89 -10.44
C LYS A 321 20.32 5.46 -9.65
N SER A 322 21.32 6.31 -9.55
CA SER A 322 22.63 5.94 -8.95
C SER A 322 22.52 5.54 -7.48
N ILE A 323 21.56 6.13 -6.74
CA ILE A 323 21.28 5.78 -5.35
C ILE A 323 20.28 4.62 -5.31
N THR A 324 19.13 4.78 -5.94
CA THR A 324 18.06 3.79 -6.00
C THR A 324 17.04 4.12 -7.09
N GLU A 325 16.36 3.11 -7.61
CA GLU A 325 15.16 3.30 -8.43
C GLU A 325 13.90 3.60 -7.57
N ASN A 326 13.99 3.43 -6.25
CA ASN A 326 12.90 3.65 -5.30
C ASN A 326 12.96 5.04 -4.66
N THR A 327 13.20 6.08 -5.46
CA THR A 327 13.10 7.47 -5.00
C THR A 327 11.66 7.81 -4.66
N ARG A 328 11.46 8.54 -3.56
CA ARG A 328 10.12 8.80 -2.99
C ARG A 328 9.91 10.25 -2.64
N VAL A 329 8.63 10.62 -2.55
CA VAL A 329 8.17 11.83 -1.88
C VAL A 329 7.00 11.49 -0.96
N SER A 330 6.99 12.04 0.24
CA SER A 330 5.82 12.10 1.11
C SER A 330 5.31 13.54 1.21
N TYR A 331 4.00 13.70 1.21
CA TYR A 331 3.36 15.01 1.39
C TYR A 331 1.99 14.85 2.04
N PRO A 332 1.52 15.87 2.78
CA PRO A 332 0.18 15.83 3.34
C PRO A 332 -0.86 15.86 2.22
N ILE A 333 -1.97 15.16 2.40
CA ILE A 333 -2.95 14.95 1.33
C ILE A 333 -3.54 16.26 0.79
N TYR A 334 -3.58 17.33 1.60
CA TYR A 334 -4.07 18.63 1.17
C TYR A 334 -3.17 19.36 0.16
N HIS A 335 -1.98 18.82 -0.15
CA HIS A 335 -1.19 19.26 -1.31
C HIS A 335 -1.86 18.89 -2.63
N ILE A 336 -2.79 17.95 -2.63
CA ILE A 336 -3.67 17.64 -3.77
C ILE A 336 -4.96 18.45 -3.61
N GLU A 337 -5.38 19.12 -4.68
CA GLU A 337 -6.55 20.00 -4.62
C GLU A 337 -7.87 19.25 -4.63
N ASN A 338 -7.99 18.24 -5.50
CA ASN A 338 -9.24 17.51 -5.73
C ASN A 338 -9.40 16.31 -4.78
N ILE A 339 -9.54 16.58 -3.49
CA ILE A 339 -9.68 15.59 -2.44
C ILE A 339 -11.01 15.72 -1.70
N VAL A 340 -11.42 14.67 -1.01
CA VAL A 340 -12.55 14.70 -0.08
C VAL A 340 -12.17 15.50 1.16
N LYS A 341 -13.01 16.47 1.52
CA LYS A 341 -12.81 17.34 2.70
C LYS A 341 -14.03 17.26 3.60
N PRO A 342 -13.90 17.49 4.93
CA PRO A 342 -12.65 17.81 5.69
C PRO A 342 -11.79 16.59 6.02
N VAL A 343 -12.33 15.39 5.93
CA VAL A 343 -11.63 14.13 6.22
C VAL A 343 -11.73 13.17 5.04
N SER A 344 -10.71 12.36 4.85
CA SER A 344 -10.58 11.40 3.73
C SER A 344 -11.48 10.17 3.92
N LYS A 345 -12.79 10.36 3.91
CA LYS A 345 -13.81 9.29 3.93
C LYS A 345 -15.00 9.63 3.06
N ALA A 346 -15.70 8.61 2.57
CA ALA A 346 -16.91 8.75 1.77
C ALA A 346 -17.87 7.58 2.07
N GLY A 347 -18.97 7.50 1.34
CA GLY A 347 -19.92 6.40 1.46
C GLY A 347 -19.35 5.04 1.05
N HIS A 348 -20.21 4.03 1.07
CA HIS A 348 -19.86 2.67 0.67
C HIS A 348 -19.41 2.61 -0.79
N ALA A 349 -18.44 1.75 -1.08
CA ALA A 349 -18.03 1.51 -2.45
C ALA A 349 -19.15 0.78 -3.22
N THR A 350 -19.51 1.32 -4.39
CA THR A 350 -20.47 0.71 -5.31
C THR A 350 -19.75 0.00 -6.47
N LYS A 351 -18.51 0.38 -6.73
CA LYS A 351 -17.67 -0.16 -7.79
C LYS A 351 -16.32 -0.61 -7.23
N VAL A 352 -15.97 -1.87 -7.50
CA VAL A 352 -14.70 -2.48 -7.10
C VAL A 352 -13.95 -2.86 -8.38
N ILE A 353 -12.77 -2.30 -8.57
CA ILE A 353 -11.99 -2.44 -9.80
C ILE A 353 -10.65 -3.11 -9.47
N PHE A 354 -10.41 -4.27 -10.08
CA PHE A 354 -9.12 -4.95 -10.05
C PHE A 354 -8.35 -4.60 -11.32
N LEU A 355 -7.23 -3.92 -11.16
CA LEU A 355 -6.33 -3.57 -12.26
C LEU A 355 -5.25 -4.64 -12.41
N SER A 356 -5.09 -5.13 -13.62
CA SER A 356 -4.07 -6.09 -14.00
C SER A 356 -3.40 -5.62 -15.28
N ALA A 357 -2.09 -5.73 -15.39
CA ALA A 357 -1.37 -5.54 -16.64
C ALA A 357 -0.94 -6.91 -17.17
N ASP A 358 -1.74 -7.50 -18.03
CA ASP A 358 -1.47 -8.81 -18.61
C ASP A 358 -0.47 -8.70 -19.76
N ALA A 359 0.69 -9.32 -19.62
CA ALA A 359 1.71 -9.38 -20.67
C ALA A 359 1.58 -10.58 -21.60
N PHE A 360 0.63 -11.49 -21.31
CA PHE A 360 0.37 -12.69 -22.13
C PHE A 360 -0.59 -12.41 -23.29
N GLY A 361 -1.34 -11.30 -23.23
CA GLY A 361 -2.33 -10.94 -24.24
C GLY A 361 -3.61 -11.78 -24.16
N VAL A 362 -3.98 -12.28 -23.01
CA VAL A 362 -5.07 -13.23 -22.78
C VAL A 362 -6.31 -12.57 -22.21
N LEU A 363 -6.13 -11.74 -21.17
CA LEU A 363 -7.25 -11.19 -20.43
C LEU A 363 -8.00 -10.12 -21.23
N PRO A 364 -9.34 -10.12 -21.21
CA PRO A 364 -10.13 -9.04 -21.81
C PRO A 364 -9.77 -7.68 -21.19
N PRO A 365 -9.94 -6.58 -21.93
CA PRO A 365 -9.80 -5.24 -21.40
C PRO A 365 -10.68 -4.97 -20.18
N VAL A 366 -11.85 -5.60 -20.13
CA VAL A 366 -12.72 -5.58 -18.96
C VAL A 366 -13.55 -6.86 -18.87
N SER A 367 -13.73 -7.33 -17.64
CA SER A 367 -14.58 -8.49 -17.31
C SER A 367 -15.46 -8.13 -16.11
N ILE A 368 -16.72 -8.55 -16.15
CA ILE A 368 -17.66 -8.42 -15.03
C ILE A 368 -17.56 -9.69 -14.20
N LEU A 369 -17.31 -9.57 -12.90
CA LEU A 369 -17.07 -10.72 -12.03
C LEU A 369 -18.30 -11.08 -11.20
N THR A 370 -18.56 -12.39 -11.04
CA THR A 370 -19.47 -12.90 -10.02
C THR A 370 -18.87 -12.69 -8.60
N PRO A 371 -19.66 -12.79 -7.53
CA PRO A 371 -19.12 -12.72 -6.16
C PRO A 371 -18.00 -13.73 -5.89
N GLU A 372 -18.12 -14.96 -6.39
CA GLU A 372 -17.12 -16.02 -6.23
C GLU A 372 -15.86 -15.74 -7.05
N GLN A 373 -16.01 -15.29 -8.30
CA GLN A 373 -14.90 -14.83 -9.14
C GLN A 373 -14.21 -13.62 -8.49
N THR A 374 -14.95 -12.70 -7.91
CA THR A 374 -14.39 -11.56 -7.19
C THR A 374 -13.41 -12.03 -6.11
N GLN A 375 -13.79 -13.00 -5.28
CA GLN A 375 -12.89 -13.54 -4.26
C GLN A 375 -11.69 -14.28 -4.87
N TYR A 376 -11.92 -15.13 -5.88
CA TYR A 376 -10.86 -15.90 -6.52
C TYR A 376 -9.77 -14.99 -7.12
N TYR A 377 -10.17 -13.99 -7.90
CA TYR A 377 -9.21 -13.10 -8.57
C TYR A 377 -8.62 -12.04 -7.62
N PHE A 378 -9.34 -11.66 -6.58
CA PHE A 378 -8.79 -10.87 -5.48
C PHE A 378 -7.68 -11.62 -4.73
N LEU A 379 -7.92 -12.88 -4.37
CA LEU A 379 -6.91 -13.72 -3.74
C LEU A 379 -5.70 -13.96 -4.66
N SER A 380 -5.91 -14.08 -5.95
CA SER A 380 -4.82 -14.26 -6.93
C SER A 380 -3.93 -13.02 -7.05
N GLY A 381 -4.53 -11.82 -7.15
CA GLY A 381 -3.80 -10.55 -7.25
C GLY A 381 -2.80 -10.54 -8.40
N PHE A 382 -3.29 -10.83 -9.62
CA PHE A 382 -2.45 -11.06 -10.79
C PHE A 382 -2.02 -9.78 -11.50
N THR A 383 -0.77 -9.75 -11.92
CA THR A 383 -0.23 -8.93 -13.00
C THR A 383 0.89 -9.69 -13.71
N ALA A 384 1.36 -9.20 -14.84
CA ALA A 384 2.50 -9.79 -15.53
C ALA A 384 3.48 -8.72 -16.00
N LYS A 385 4.75 -9.08 -16.06
CA LYS A 385 5.84 -8.24 -16.56
C LYS A 385 6.19 -8.68 -17.98
N LEU A 386 6.40 -7.69 -18.86
CA LEU A 386 6.94 -7.95 -20.19
C LEU A 386 8.43 -8.32 -20.14
N ALA A 387 8.86 -9.13 -21.10
CA ALA A 387 10.27 -9.37 -21.35
C ALA A 387 11.04 -8.05 -21.55
N GLY A 388 12.19 -7.93 -20.89
CA GLY A 388 13.06 -6.74 -21.01
C GLY A 388 12.64 -5.51 -20.20
N THR A 389 11.54 -5.58 -19.43
CA THR A 389 11.09 -4.47 -18.57
C THR A 389 11.86 -4.36 -17.27
N GLU A 390 12.46 -5.46 -16.82
CA GLU A 390 13.35 -5.53 -15.65
C GLU A 390 14.55 -6.43 -15.97
N ARG A 391 15.66 -6.20 -15.27
CA ARG A 391 16.87 -7.02 -15.42
C ARG A 391 16.58 -8.48 -15.08
N GLY A 392 16.82 -9.38 -16.05
CA GLY A 392 16.59 -10.82 -15.90
C GLY A 392 15.21 -11.31 -16.34
N VAL A 393 14.30 -10.43 -16.77
CA VAL A 393 13.01 -10.82 -17.35
C VAL A 393 13.17 -11.01 -18.86
N THR A 394 13.28 -12.25 -19.31
CA THR A 394 13.50 -12.62 -20.72
C THR A 394 12.23 -13.04 -21.45
N GLU A 395 11.16 -13.33 -20.72
CA GLU A 395 9.83 -13.70 -21.21
C GLU A 395 8.73 -13.13 -20.31
N PRO A 396 7.46 -13.08 -20.75
CA PRO A 396 6.36 -12.65 -19.89
C PRO A 396 6.31 -13.48 -18.61
N THR A 397 6.41 -12.78 -17.46
CA THR A 397 6.48 -13.42 -16.14
C THR A 397 5.27 -13.02 -15.30
N PRO A 398 4.46 -13.98 -14.84
CA PRO A 398 3.31 -13.70 -13.98
C PRO A 398 3.79 -13.33 -12.58
N THR A 399 3.09 -12.40 -11.97
CA THR A 399 3.22 -12.03 -10.56
C THR A 399 1.87 -12.19 -9.89
N PHE A 400 1.83 -12.99 -8.83
CA PHE A 400 0.65 -13.19 -8.01
C PHE A 400 0.94 -12.65 -6.61
N SER A 401 0.19 -11.63 -6.21
CA SER A 401 0.28 -11.04 -4.88
C SER A 401 -1.10 -11.06 -4.23
N ALA A 402 -1.30 -11.95 -3.28
CA ALA A 402 -2.60 -12.16 -2.65
C ALA A 402 -3.21 -10.83 -2.19
N CYS A 403 -4.48 -10.62 -2.53
CA CYS A 403 -5.23 -9.42 -2.20
C CYS A 403 -4.55 -8.12 -2.69
N PHE A 404 -3.71 -8.20 -3.73
CA PHE A 404 -2.87 -7.10 -4.24
C PHE A 404 -1.92 -6.49 -3.21
N GLY A 405 -1.60 -7.20 -2.13
CA GLY A 405 -0.79 -6.69 -1.03
C GLY A 405 -0.21 -7.77 -0.14
N ALA A 406 0.23 -8.91 -0.70
CA ALA A 406 0.69 -10.09 0.05
C ALA A 406 1.72 -9.77 1.15
N ALA A 407 2.65 -8.86 0.90
CA ALA A 407 3.68 -8.48 1.85
C ALA A 407 3.14 -7.86 3.16
N PHE A 408 1.90 -7.41 3.17
CA PHE A 408 1.26 -6.70 4.29
C PHE A 408 0.16 -7.50 4.97
N LEU A 409 -0.17 -8.69 4.47
CA LEU A 409 -1.24 -9.52 5.02
C LEU A 409 -0.75 -10.21 6.29
N SER A 410 -1.40 -9.93 7.40
CA SER A 410 -1.08 -10.56 8.69
C SER A 410 -1.95 -11.79 8.97
N LEU A 411 -3.13 -11.86 8.33
CA LEU A 411 -4.07 -12.99 8.44
C LEU A 411 -4.09 -13.81 7.15
N HIS A 412 -4.72 -14.98 7.19
CA HIS A 412 -4.91 -15.78 5.99
C HIS A 412 -5.68 -14.98 4.92
N PRO A 413 -5.25 -14.99 3.64
CA PRO A 413 -5.83 -14.16 2.58
C PRO A 413 -7.34 -14.27 2.42
N THR A 414 -7.93 -15.44 2.68
CA THR A 414 -9.38 -15.65 2.63
C THR A 414 -10.18 -14.72 3.55
N LYS A 415 -9.59 -14.28 4.67
CA LYS A 415 -10.23 -13.32 5.59
C LYS A 415 -10.51 -11.98 4.92
N TYR A 416 -9.54 -11.49 4.15
CA TYR A 416 -9.68 -10.22 3.42
C TYR A 416 -10.71 -10.32 2.31
N GLY A 417 -10.72 -11.41 1.57
CA GLY A 417 -11.71 -11.68 0.53
C GLY A 417 -13.13 -11.78 1.08
N GLN A 418 -13.30 -12.48 2.19
CA GLN A 418 -14.60 -12.62 2.87
C GLN A 418 -15.14 -11.26 3.34
N GLU A 419 -14.32 -10.43 3.97
CA GLU A 419 -14.75 -9.10 4.44
C GLU A 419 -15.08 -8.17 3.27
N LEU A 420 -14.28 -8.19 2.20
CA LEU A 420 -14.55 -7.40 1.00
C LEU A 420 -15.92 -7.76 0.39
N VAL A 421 -16.17 -9.05 0.14
CA VAL A 421 -17.41 -9.50 -0.49
C VAL A 421 -18.62 -9.33 0.43
N LYS A 422 -18.45 -9.50 1.73
CA LYS A 422 -19.49 -9.20 2.72
C LYS A 422 -19.94 -7.72 2.62
N ARG A 423 -18.99 -6.79 2.53
CA ARG A 423 -19.29 -5.36 2.34
C ARG A 423 -19.95 -5.09 1.00
N MET A 424 -19.42 -5.70 -0.07
CA MET A 424 -19.99 -5.57 -1.41
C MET A 424 -21.44 -6.05 -1.47
N ASN A 425 -21.74 -7.23 -0.92
CA ASN A 425 -23.08 -7.80 -0.92
C ASN A 425 -24.08 -6.94 -0.12
N ALA A 426 -23.64 -6.35 0.99
CA ALA A 426 -24.48 -5.50 1.82
C ALA A 426 -25.02 -4.26 1.09
N VAL A 427 -24.30 -3.77 0.07
CA VAL A 427 -24.65 -2.55 -0.67
C VAL A 427 -24.90 -2.79 -2.17
N GLY A 428 -24.86 -4.05 -2.62
CA GLY A 428 -25.03 -4.38 -4.02
C GLY A 428 -23.89 -3.92 -4.93
N ALA A 429 -22.67 -3.78 -4.38
CA ALA A 429 -21.50 -3.40 -5.17
C ALA A 429 -21.12 -4.48 -6.17
N LYS A 430 -20.56 -4.06 -7.29
CA LYS A 430 -20.07 -4.95 -8.37
C LYS A 430 -18.57 -4.84 -8.53
N ALA A 431 -17.95 -5.94 -8.96
CA ALA A 431 -16.53 -6.02 -9.23
C ALA A 431 -16.23 -6.23 -10.72
N TYR A 432 -15.14 -5.63 -11.16
CA TYR A 432 -14.67 -5.67 -12.55
C TYR A 432 -13.17 -5.93 -12.56
N LEU A 433 -12.71 -6.81 -13.45
CA LEU A 433 -11.30 -7.00 -13.74
C LEU A 433 -10.96 -6.20 -14.99
N VAL A 434 -10.08 -5.22 -14.86
CA VAL A 434 -9.65 -4.33 -15.95
C VAL A 434 -8.20 -4.63 -16.31
N ASN A 435 -7.98 -5.04 -17.56
CA ASN A 435 -6.64 -5.29 -18.08
C ASN A 435 -6.08 -4.01 -18.71
N THR A 436 -5.05 -3.45 -18.12
CA THR A 436 -4.29 -2.29 -18.64
C THR A 436 -3.02 -2.71 -19.38
N GLY A 437 -2.85 -3.99 -19.63
CA GLY A 437 -1.68 -4.59 -20.29
C GLY A 437 -1.80 -4.66 -21.80
N TRP A 438 -1.41 -5.81 -22.35
CA TRP A 438 -1.29 -6.04 -23.78
C TRP A 438 -2.40 -6.97 -24.30
N ASN A 439 -2.61 -6.95 -25.60
CA ASN A 439 -3.50 -7.85 -26.31
C ASN A 439 -2.77 -8.56 -27.47
N GLY A 440 -3.48 -9.31 -28.30
CA GLY A 440 -2.91 -10.08 -29.39
C GLY A 440 -2.20 -9.27 -30.49
N THR A 441 -2.39 -7.95 -30.53
CA THR A 441 -1.64 -7.08 -31.45
C THR A 441 -0.20 -6.85 -31.01
N GLY A 442 0.19 -7.31 -29.81
CA GLY A 442 1.49 -7.03 -29.21
C GLY A 442 1.64 -5.59 -28.71
N LYS A 443 0.56 -4.81 -28.71
CA LYS A 443 0.52 -3.44 -28.21
C LYS A 443 -0.24 -3.38 -26.89
N ARG A 444 0.16 -2.44 -26.04
CA ARG A 444 -0.56 -2.14 -24.81
C ARG A 444 -1.92 -1.50 -25.14
N ILE A 445 -2.95 -1.90 -24.40
CA ILE A 445 -4.28 -1.29 -24.49
C ILE A 445 -4.13 0.21 -24.23
N SER A 446 -4.75 1.04 -25.07
CA SER A 446 -4.58 2.49 -25.00
C SER A 446 -5.15 3.08 -23.71
N ILE A 447 -4.54 4.15 -23.23
CA ILE A 447 -5.07 4.90 -22.08
C ILE A 447 -6.47 5.42 -22.37
N LYS A 448 -6.73 5.82 -23.62
CA LYS A 448 -8.06 6.26 -24.06
C LYS A 448 -9.12 5.19 -23.89
N ASP A 449 -8.85 3.97 -24.35
CA ASP A 449 -9.78 2.85 -24.21
C ASP A 449 -9.96 2.45 -22.74
N THR A 450 -8.87 2.41 -21.97
CA THR A 450 -8.90 2.14 -20.53
C THR A 450 -9.75 3.17 -19.79
N ARG A 451 -9.60 4.46 -20.09
CA ARG A 451 -10.44 5.51 -19.49
C ARG A 451 -11.90 5.39 -19.91
N GLY A 452 -12.18 5.04 -21.16
CA GLY A 452 -13.55 4.76 -21.61
C GLY A 452 -14.19 3.59 -20.86
N ILE A 453 -13.42 2.55 -20.58
CA ILE A 453 -13.85 1.41 -19.77
C ILE A 453 -14.15 1.85 -18.32
N ILE A 454 -13.26 2.60 -17.70
CA ILE A 454 -13.46 3.13 -16.33
C ILE A 454 -14.70 4.03 -16.28
N ASP A 455 -14.89 4.93 -17.24
CA ASP A 455 -16.09 5.76 -17.34
C ASP A 455 -17.35 4.91 -17.43
N ALA A 456 -17.36 3.85 -18.25
CA ALA A 456 -18.49 2.94 -18.38
C ALA A 456 -18.79 2.13 -17.11
N ILE A 457 -17.77 1.82 -16.30
CA ILE A 457 -17.94 1.23 -14.97
C ILE A 457 -18.58 2.23 -14.03
N LEU A 458 -18.03 3.45 -13.98
CA LEU A 458 -18.45 4.48 -13.03
C LEU A 458 -19.87 5.01 -13.29
N ASP A 459 -20.26 5.16 -14.55
CA ASP A 459 -21.61 5.62 -14.92
C ASP A 459 -22.66 4.47 -15.00
N GLY A 460 -22.19 3.23 -14.84
CA GLY A 460 -23.06 2.04 -14.86
C GLY A 460 -23.50 1.57 -16.25
N SER A 461 -23.01 2.17 -17.34
CA SER A 461 -23.35 1.74 -18.69
C SER A 461 -22.87 0.33 -19.01
N ILE A 462 -21.75 -0.12 -18.41
CA ILE A 462 -21.27 -1.49 -18.55
C ILE A 462 -22.29 -2.54 -18.05
N ASP A 463 -23.07 -2.23 -17.04
CA ASP A 463 -24.04 -3.15 -16.46
C ASP A 463 -25.28 -3.35 -17.35
N LYS A 464 -25.45 -2.49 -18.35
CA LYS A 464 -26.53 -2.54 -19.34
C LYS A 464 -26.07 -3.08 -20.68
N ALA A 465 -24.75 -3.24 -20.87
CA ALA A 465 -24.18 -3.72 -22.10
C ALA A 465 -24.46 -5.22 -22.29
N PRO A 466 -24.68 -5.69 -23.55
CA PRO A 466 -24.73 -7.10 -23.84
C PRO A 466 -23.39 -7.75 -23.56
N THR A 467 -23.39 -8.95 -23.01
CA THR A 467 -22.20 -9.70 -22.63
C THR A 467 -22.13 -11.05 -23.31
N LYS A 468 -20.92 -11.58 -23.45
CA LYS A 468 -20.66 -12.99 -23.82
C LYS A 468 -19.67 -13.58 -22.83
N GLU A 469 -19.70 -14.90 -22.67
CA GLU A 469 -18.71 -15.62 -21.86
C GLU A 469 -17.50 -15.99 -22.73
N ILE A 470 -16.28 -15.81 -22.18
CA ILE A 470 -15.05 -16.27 -22.85
C ILE A 470 -14.62 -17.65 -22.34
N PRO A 471 -13.92 -18.46 -23.18
CA PRO A 471 -13.38 -19.76 -22.77
C PRO A 471 -12.40 -19.66 -21.60
N TYR A 472 -12.19 -20.75 -20.89
CA TYR A 472 -11.31 -20.97 -19.74
C TYR A 472 -11.70 -20.17 -18.50
N PHE A 473 -11.61 -18.84 -18.55
CA PHE A 473 -11.90 -17.95 -17.42
C PHE A 473 -13.39 -17.79 -17.12
N ARG A 474 -14.24 -18.04 -18.13
CA ARG A 474 -15.70 -17.90 -18.03
C ARG A 474 -16.15 -16.52 -17.54
N PHE A 475 -15.37 -15.50 -17.89
CA PHE A 475 -15.75 -14.12 -17.60
C PHE A 475 -16.88 -13.65 -18.48
N ALA A 476 -17.80 -12.89 -17.90
CA ALA A 476 -18.78 -12.12 -18.65
C ALA A 476 -18.09 -10.86 -19.22
N VAL A 477 -17.98 -10.80 -20.53
CA VAL A 477 -17.27 -9.73 -21.25
C VAL A 477 -18.27 -8.92 -22.07
N PRO A 478 -18.30 -7.58 -21.92
CA PRO A 478 -19.19 -6.75 -22.76
C PRO A 478 -18.79 -6.83 -24.22
N THR A 479 -19.77 -6.85 -25.11
CA THR A 479 -19.56 -6.87 -26.57
C THR A 479 -19.50 -5.47 -27.17
N GLU A 480 -19.97 -4.46 -26.44
CA GLU A 480 -19.91 -3.05 -26.81
C GLU A 480 -19.88 -2.17 -25.55
N LEU A 481 -19.16 -1.06 -25.59
CA LEU A 481 -19.14 -0.04 -24.55
C LEU A 481 -19.03 1.35 -25.19
N PRO A 482 -19.69 2.38 -24.62
CA PRO A 482 -19.57 3.74 -25.10
C PRO A 482 -18.11 4.23 -25.08
N GLY A 483 -17.64 4.80 -26.19
CA GLY A 483 -16.31 5.40 -26.28
C GLY A 483 -15.14 4.39 -26.33
N VAL A 484 -15.41 3.10 -26.43
CA VAL A 484 -14.40 2.04 -26.50
C VAL A 484 -14.52 1.32 -27.85
N ASP A 485 -13.37 1.03 -28.48
CA ASP A 485 -13.36 0.22 -29.70
C ASP A 485 -13.81 -1.21 -29.38
N SER A 486 -14.97 -1.62 -29.95
CA SER A 486 -15.54 -2.94 -29.71
C SER A 486 -14.65 -4.09 -30.18
N LYS A 487 -13.72 -3.84 -31.10
CA LYS A 487 -12.78 -4.85 -31.62
C LYS A 487 -11.77 -5.34 -30.60
N ILE A 488 -11.54 -4.59 -29.53
CA ILE A 488 -10.59 -5.00 -28.48
C ILE A 488 -11.25 -5.76 -27.34
N LEU A 489 -12.58 -5.70 -27.19
CA LEU A 489 -13.29 -6.21 -26.03
C LEU A 489 -13.20 -7.73 -25.87
N ASP A 490 -13.25 -8.48 -26.98
CA ASP A 490 -12.89 -9.89 -26.98
C ASP A 490 -11.42 -10.04 -27.38
N PRO A 491 -10.54 -10.50 -26.49
CA PRO A 491 -9.11 -10.59 -26.80
C PRO A 491 -8.79 -11.50 -27.99
N ARG A 492 -9.65 -12.47 -28.31
CA ARG A 492 -9.47 -13.37 -29.46
C ARG A 492 -9.50 -12.62 -30.80
N ASP A 493 -10.29 -11.55 -30.87
CA ASP A 493 -10.45 -10.73 -32.09
C ASP A 493 -9.21 -9.86 -32.37
N THR A 494 -8.28 -9.75 -31.42
CA THR A 494 -7.01 -9.01 -31.56
C THR A 494 -5.89 -9.87 -32.16
N TYR A 495 -6.08 -11.17 -32.28
CA TYR A 495 -5.12 -12.12 -32.87
C TYR A 495 -5.41 -12.33 -34.36
N ALA A 496 -4.34 -12.52 -35.13
CA ALA A 496 -4.48 -12.96 -36.54
C ALA A 496 -5.00 -14.41 -36.64
N ASP A 497 -4.60 -15.24 -35.67
CA ASP A 497 -5.07 -16.62 -35.52
C ASP A 497 -5.55 -16.83 -34.07
N ALA A 498 -6.85 -17.07 -33.90
CA ALA A 498 -7.46 -17.27 -32.59
C ALA A 498 -6.90 -18.49 -31.84
N SER A 499 -6.29 -19.46 -32.52
CA SER A 499 -5.65 -20.61 -31.88
C SER A 499 -4.41 -20.20 -31.05
N GLU A 500 -3.75 -19.08 -31.38
CA GLU A 500 -2.66 -18.54 -30.57
C GLU A 500 -3.18 -18.04 -29.23
N TRP A 501 -4.32 -17.36 -29.21
CA TRP A 501 -4.97 -16.96 -27.96
C TRP A 501 -5.32 -18.18 -27.12
N ASP A 502 -5.90 -19.20 -27.71
CA ASP A 502 -6.33 -20.43 -27.03
C ASP A 502 -5.17 -21.09 -26.30
N ALA A 503 -4.00 -21.25 -26.94
CA ALA A 503 -2.80 -21.81 -26.33
C ALA A 503 -2.29 -20.98 -25.16
N LYS A 504 -2.25 -19.65 -25.30
CA LYS A 504 -1.81 -18.73 -24.25
C LYS A 504 -2.82 -18.66 -23.08
N ALA A 505 -4.11 -18.69 -23.39
CA ALA A 505 -5.17 -18.70 -22.39
C ALA A 505 -5.14 -19.96 -21.54
N ARG A 506 -4.87 -21.11 -22.14
CA ARG A 506 -4.69 -22.38 -21.45
C ARG A 506 -3.48 -22.31 -20.52
N ASP A 507 -2.31 -21.84 -20.99
CA ASP A 507 -1.11 -21.69 -20.16
C ASP A 507 -1.35 -20.74 -18.97
N LEU A 508 -1.96 -19.58 -19.21
CA LEU A 508 -2.26 -18.64 -18.12
C LEU A 508 -3.26 -19.22 -17.12
N SER A 509 -4.27 -19.95 -17.60
CA SER A 509 -5.25 -20.65 -16.75
C SER A 509 -4.57 -21.66 -15.83
N GLU A 510 -3.64 -22.47 -16.35
CA GLU A 510 -2.86 -23.42 -15.56
C GLU A 510 -2.04 -22.72 -14.46
N ARG A 511 -1.47 -21.55 -14.75
CA ARG A 511 -0.72 -20.73 -13.79
C ARG A 511 -1.62 -20.20 -12.68
N PHE A 512 -2.83 -19.73 -12.98
CA PHE A 512 -3.82 -19.33 -11.98
C PHE A 512 -4.23 -20.50 -11.09
N ILE A 513 -4.56 -21.64 -11.67
CA ILE A 513 -4.96 -22.85 -10.94
C ILE A 513 -3.83 -23.28 -9.99
N LYS A 514 -2.59 -23.35 -10.48
CA LYS A 514 -1.42 -23.69 -9.67
C LYS A 514 -1.20 -22.69 -8.53
N ASN A 515 -1.29 -21.39 -8.81
CA ASN A 515 -1.15 -20.36 -7.78
C ASN A 515 -2.21 -20.49 -6.69
N PHE A 516 -3.46 -20.82 -7.07
CA PHE A 516 -4.59 -20.85 -6.13
C PHE A 516 -4.50 -21.99 -5.12
N THR A 517 -3.75 -23.05 -5.41
CA THR A 517 -3.59 -24.21 -4.50
C THR A 517 -3.12 -23.80 -3.10
N LYS A 518 -2.33 -22.74 -2.99
CA LYS A 518 -1.85 -22.22 -1.70
C LYS A 518 -2.95 -21.69 -0.77
N PHE A 519 -4.16 -21.44 -1.29
CA PHE A 519 -5.30 -20.96 -0.50
C PHE A 519 -6.27 -22.06 -0.10
N THR A 520 -6.07 -23.30 -0.58
CA THR A 520 -7.00 -24.42 -0.36
C THR A 520 -6.76 -25.16 0.97
N GLY A 521 -5.89 -24.65 1.83
CA GLY A 521 -5.63 -25.21 3.16
C GLY A 521 -6.79 -25.06 4.15
N ASN A 522 -7.80 -24.22 3.83
CA ASN A 522 -9.02 -24.05 4.61
C ASN A 522 -10.28 -24.20 3.75
N GLU A 523 -11.44 -24.36 4.39
CA GLU A 523 -12.72 -24.56 3.68
C GLU A 523 -13.13 -23.37 2.83
N ALA A 524 -12.81 -22.13 3.27
CA ALA A 524 -13.12 -20.93 2.53
C ALA A 524 -12.38 -20.88 1.17
N GLY A 525 -11.11 -21.26 1.15
CA GLY A 525 -10.33 -21.35 -0.08
C GLY A 525 -10.79 -22.49 -0.99
N LYS A 526 -11.07 -23.67 -0.42
CA LYS A 526 -11.60 -24.83 -1.18
C LYS A 526 -12.90 -24.49 -1.90
N ALA A 527 -13.80 -23.77 -1.25
CA ALA A 527 -15.10 -23.38 -1.81
C ALA A 527 -14.99 -22.48 -3.05
N LEU A 528 -13.86 -21.80 -3.24
CA LEU A 528 -13.64 -20.86 -4.35
C LEU A 528 -13.00 -21.51 -5.58
N VAL A 529 -12.50 -22.75 -5.48
CA VAL A 529 -11.76 -23.41 -6.58
C VAL A 529 -12.58 -23.44 -7.87
N GLU A 530 -13.89 -23.68 -7.76
CA GLU A 530 -14.81 -23.74 -8.92
C GLU A 530 -15.01 -22.38 -9.62
N ALA A 531 -14.70 -21.27 -8.97
CA ALA A 531 -14.77 -19.92 -9.55
C ALA A 531 -13.54 -19.56 -10.42
N GLY A 532 -12.50 -20.37 -10.35
CA GLY A 532 -11.29 -20.19 -11.14
C GLY A 532 -11.42 -20.71 -12.59
N PRO A 533 -10.33 -20.60 -13.37
CA PRO A 533 -10.31 -21.09 -14.75
C PRO A 533 -10.55 -22.60 -14.83
N LYS A 534 -11.09 -23.02 -15.97
CA LYS A 534 -11.28 -24.43 -16.36
C LYS A 534 -10.51 -24.72 -17.64
N LEU A 535 -9.94 -25.92 -17.77
CA LEU A 535 -9.10 -26.30 -18.91
C LEU A 535 -9.84 -27.08 -19.98
N ASP A 536 -11.11 -27.42 -19.77
CA ASP A 536 -12.03 -28.16 -20.62
C ASP A 536 -13.02 -27.26 -21.36
#